data_6e6fcf888b5e6243204a77b3a5f0e219
#
_entry.id   6e6fcf888b5e6243204a77b3a5f0e219
#
_cell.length_a   1.000
_cell.length_b   1.000
_cell.length_c   1.000
_cell.angle_alpha   90.00
_cell.angle_beta   90.00
_cell.angle_gamma   90.00
#
_symmetry.space_group_name_H-M   'P 1'
#
loop_
_entity.id
_entity.type
_entity.pdbx_description
1 polymer ?
#
loop_
_entity_poly.entity_id
_entity_poly.type
_entity_poly.pdbx_seq_one_letter_code
_entity_poly.pdbx_strand_id
1 'polypeptide(L)'
;IALFVLFSFKLWKKEDHEERQENHRKVTIKDILKTKGALESIVIFLIYVHIESLSGVWVASYFFIEKGVNYATAALFTTTFYLALTVGRLLSGFLSNRLKPNVLVRIGEALLLISGVLMLIKFNTVWIYFFIVFIFGLGAGPIFPNMMYMNSHVFEKHKLSKIISLQMGIGYMGFGLLTPLVGLFFGKVSIFYYPFFITLMSFILILITMSYRKHTQHLNDSIGI
;
A
#
# COMPACT_ATOMS: atom_id res chain seq x y z
N ILE A 1 2.73 -16.75 -20.00
CA ILE A 1 3.34 -15.40 -19.86
C ILE A 1 4.44 -15.22 -20.92
N ALA A 2 5.46 -16.11 -21.02
CA ALA A 2 6.59 -15.98 -21.97
C ALA A 2 6.11 -15.86 -23.43
N LEU A 3 5.15 -16.70 -23.86
CA LEU A 3 4.56 -16.63 -25.21
C LEU A 3 3.84 -15.29 -25.45
N PHE A 4 3.11 -14.78 -24.49
CA PHE A 4 2.44 -13.47 -24.58
C PHE A 4 3.46 -12.33 -24.76
N VAL A 5 4.56 -12.34 -23.98
CA VAL A 5 5.65 -11.37 -24.11
C VAL A 5 6.29 -11.41 -25.49
N LEU A 6 6.54 -12.61 -26.05
CA LEU A 6 7.11 -12.77 -27.39
C LEU A 6 6.19 -12.21 -28.49
N PHE A 7 4.88 -12.46 -28.40
CA PHE A 7 3.92 -11.93 -29.38
C PHE A 7 3.72 -10.41 -29.26
N SER A 8 3.80 -9.84 -28.05
CA SER A 8 3.64 -8.40 -27.83
C SER A 8 4.93 -7.60 -28.04
N PHE A 9 6.09 -8.24 -28.27
CA PHE A 9 7.40 -7.58 -28.37
C PHE A 9 7.47 -6.47 -29.43
N LYS A 10 6.76 -6.63 -30.57
CA LYS A 10 6.69 -5.60 -31.62
C LYS A 10 5.93 -4.35 -31.18
N LEU A 11 4.92 -4.50 -30.30
CA LEU A 11 4.13 -3.37 -29.77
C LEU A 11 4.98 -2.54 -28.79
N TRP A 12 5.76 -3.21 -27.95
CA TRP A 12 6.65 -2.56 -26.98
C TRP A 12 7.74 -1.72 -27.65
N LYS A 13 8.29 -2.21 -28.78
CA LYS A 13 9.32 -1.48 -29.51
C LYS A 13 8.83 -0.16 -30.10
N LYS A 14 7.54 -0.04 -30.38
CA LYS A 14 6.92 1.20 -30.88
C LYS A 14 6.72 2.25 -29.77
N GLU A 15 6.25 1.82 -28.60
CA GLU A 15 6.08 2.70 -27.42
C GLU A 15 7.43 3.26 -26.93
N ASP A 16 8.51 2.44 -26.88
CA ASP A 16 9.85 2.90 -26.49
C ASP A 16 10.38 4.08 -27.33
N HIS A 17 9.98 4.16 -28.61
CA HIS A 17 10.39 5.27 -29.49
C HIS A 17 9.62 6.56 -29.20
N GLU A 18 8.36 6.47 -28.85
CA GLU A 18 7.52 7.64 -28.51
C GLU A 18 7.92 8.21 -27.13
N GLU A 19 8.13 7.37 -26.11
CA GLU A 19 8.61 7.79 -24.79
C GLU A 19 10.01 8.40 -24.83
N ARG A 20 10.91 7.92 -25.67
CA ARG A 20 12.28 8.50 -25.81
C ARG A 20 12.26 9.90 -26.40
N GLN A 21 11.31 10.24 -27.25
CA GLN A 21 11.21 11.60 -27.81
C GLN A 21 10.63 12.61 -26.81
N GLU A 22 9.71 12.21 -25.94
CA GLU A 22 9.16 13.09 -24.90
C GLU A 22 10.12 13.35 -23.71
N ASN A 23 11.12 12.49 -23.49
CA ASN A 23 11.91 12.44 -22.25
C ASN A 23 13.29 13.14 -22.36
N HIS A 24 13.42 14.24 -23.13
CA HIS A 24 14.70 14.97 -23.27
C HIS A 24 15.12 15.78 -22.03
N ARG A 25 14.28 15.93 -21.00
CA ARG A 25 14.64 16.64 -19.77
C ARG A 25 15.17 15.65 -18.73
N LYS A 26 16.47 15.69 -18.42
CA LYS A 26 17.06 14.90 -17.33
C LYS A 26 16.49 15.37 -16.00
N VAL A 27 15.50 14.67 -15.47
CA VAL A 27 14.93 14.92 -14.15
C VAL A 27 15.89 14.40 -13.09
N THR A 28 16.34 15.27 -12.18
CA THR A 28 17.21 14.89 -11.06
C THR A 28 16.37 14.50 -9.83
N ILE A 29 17.00 13.79 -8.88
CA ILE A 29 16.34 13.47 -7.59
C ILE A 29 15.98 14.78 -6.84
N LYS A 30 16.81 15.80 -6.95
CA LYS A 30 16.53 17.12 -6.36
C LYS A 30 15.28 17.79 -6.94
N ASP A 31 15.01 17.60 -8.23
CA ASP A 31 13.80 18.12 -8.87
C ASP A 31 12.54 17.39 -8.35
N ILE A 32 12.65 16.09 -8.13
CA ILE A 32 11.56 15.30 -7.54
C ILE A 32 11.27 15.76 -6.12
N LEU A 33 12.29 15.90 -5.26
CA LEU A 33 12.12 16.35 -3.88
C LEU A 33 11.54 17.76 -3.75
N LYS A 34 11.73 18.61 -4.76
CA LYS A 34 11.13 19.95 -4.85
C LYS A 34 9.70 19.93 -5.39
N THR A 35 9.27 18.84 -5.99
CA THR A 35 7.93 18.73 -6.56
C THR A 35 6.92 18.51 -5.42
N LYS A 36 5.93 19.40 -5.30
CA LYS A 36 4.90 19.34 -4.26
C LYS A 36 4.15 17.99 -4.32
N GLY A 37 4.03 17.33 -3.21
CA GLY A 37 3.35 16.04 -3.09
C GLY A 37 4.20 14.82 -3.48
N ALA A 38 5.38 14.98 -4.11
CA ALA A 38 6.18 13.84 -4.55
C ALA A 38 6.82 13.08 -3.38
N LEU A 39 7.34 13.79 -2.38
CA LEU A 39 7.91 13.17 -1.19
C LEU A 39 6.84 12.43 -0.40
N GLU A 40 5.70 13.06 -0.17
CA GLU A 40 4.56 12.43 0.51
C GLU A 40 4.12 11.17 -0.23
N SER A 41 4.02 11.22 -1.54
CA SER A 41 3.63 10.06 -2.36
C SER A 41 4.62 8.89 -2.22
N ILE A 42 5.93 9.18 -2.17
CA ILE A 42 6.97 8.16 -1.94
C ILE A 42 6.84 7.55 -0.53
N VAL A 43 6.64 8.38 0.48
CA VAL A 43 6.52 7.92 1.88
C VAL A 43 5.22 7.16 2.11
N ILE A 44 4.10 7.58 1.51
CA ILE A 44 2.83 6.83 1.52
C ILE A 44 3.05 5.42 1.00
N PHE A 45 3.73 5.29 -0.13
CA PHE A 45 4.00 3.99 -0.72
C PHE A 45 4.90 3.11 0.17
N LEU A 46 5.96 3.69 0.75
CA LEU A 46 6.84 3.00 1.70
C LEU A 46 6.04 2.43 2.88
N ILE A 47 5.20 3.27 3.52
CA ILE A 47 4.40 2.86 4.69
C ILE A 47 3.37 1.82 4.29
N TYR A 48 2.68 2.01 3.16
CA TYR A 48 1.69 1.07 2.66
C TYR A 48 2.30 -0.32 2.40
N VAL A 49 3.41 -0.38 1.65
CA VAL A 49 4.11 -1.64 1.38
C VAL A 49 4.58 -2.30 2.68
N HIS A 50 4.99 -1.49 3.66
CA HIS A 50 5.42 -2.01 4.95
C HIS A 50 4.24 -2.60 5.76
N ILE A 51 3.06 -1.95 5.78
CA ILE A 51 1.84 -2.49 6.37
C ILE A 51 1.46 -3.82 5.70
N GLU A 52 1.45 -3.87 4.37
CA GLU A 52 1.13 -5.07 3.59
C GLU A 52 2.11 -6.21 3.90
N SER A 53 3.41 -5.92 3.91
CA SER A 53 4.46 -6.92 4.14
C SER A 53 4.48 -7.45 5.58
N LEU A 54 4.32 -6.57 6.58
CA LEU A 54 4.23 -7.00 7.99
C LEU A 54 3.02 -7.91 8.19
N SER A 55 1.89 -7.59 7.56
CA SER A 55 0.69 -8.41 7.65
C SER A 55 0.87 -9.77 6.98
N GLY A 56 1.48 -9.79 5.78
CA GLY A 56 1.75 -11.04 5.08
C GLY A 56 2.71 -11.98 5.81
N VAL A 57 3.73 -11.42 6.46
CA VAL A 57 4.81 -12.20 7.10
C VAL A 57 4.49 -12.55 8.56
N TRP A 58 3.94 -11.61 9.32
CA TRP A 58 3.88 -11.73 10.78
C TRP A 58 2.50 -12.02 11.37
N VAL A 59 1.40 -11.83 10.62
CA VAL A 59 0.04 -12.07 11.14
C VAL A 59 -0.15 -13.50 11.62
N ALA A 60 0.31 -14.50 10.88
CA ALA A 60 0.21 -15.91 11.30
C ALA A 60 1.01 -16.18 12.58
N SER A 61 2.26 -15.67 12.65
CA SER A 61 3.10 -15.83 13.83
C SER A 61 2.49 -15.16 15.06
N TYR A 62 1.87 -13.97 14.89
CA TYR A 62 1.17 -13.30 15.97
C TYR A 62 0.03 -14.16 16.54
N PHE A 63 -0.83 -14.71 15.68
CA PHE A 63 -1.94 -15.54 16.15
C PHE A 63 -1.47 -16.87 16.74
N PHE A 64 -0.42 -17.48 16.18
CA PHE A 64 0.16 -18.70 16.72
C PHE A 64 0.75 -18.49 18.12
N ILE A 65 1.60 -17.45 18.28
CA ILE A 65 2.35 -17.24 19.54
C ILE A 65 1.49 -16.55 20.60
N GLU A 66 0.78 -15.47 20.25
CA GLU A 66 0.07 -14.66 21.24
C GLU A 66 -1.37 -15.13 21.51
N LYS A 67 -2.01 -15.76 20.54
CA LYS A 67 -3.39 -16.22 20.70
C LYS A 67 -3.48 -17.74 20.91
N GLY A 68 -2.37 -18.46 20.80
CA GLY A 68 -2.30 -19.90 21.06
C GLY A 68 -3.14 -20.74 20.09
N VAL A 69 -3.46 -20.21 18.89
CA VAL A 69 -4.16 -21.02 17.88
C VAL A 69 -3.20 -22.03 17.27
N ASN A 70 -3.71 -23.16 16.79
CA ASN A 70 -2.86 -24.15 16.14
C ASN A 70 -2.26 -23.61 14.83
N TYR A 71 -1.17 -24.23 14.37
CA TYR A 71 -0.41 -23.78 13.21
C TYR A 71 -1.26 -23.67 11.94
N ALA A 72 -2.14 -24.64 11.68
CA ALA A 72 -3.01 -24.61 10.49
C ALA A 72 -3.99 -23.42 10.52
N THR A 73 -4.61 -23.17 11.67
CA THR A 73 -5.49 -22.00 11.86
C THR A 73 -4.72 -20.70 11.75
N ALA A 74 -3.49 -20.62 12.27
CA ALA A 74 -2.65 -19.46 12.17
C ALA A 74 -2.30 -19.09 10.71
N ALA A 75 -1.98 -20.10 9.89
CA ALA A 75 -1.71 -19.90 8.46
C ALA A 75 -2.93 -19.35 7.70
N LEU A 76 -4.15 -19.71 8.11
CA LEU A 76 -5.38 -19.20 7.51
C LEU A 76 -5.55 -17.67 7.68
N PHE A 77 -4.96 -17.04 8.70
CA PHE A 77 -5.00 -15.58 8.84
C PHE A 77 -4.26 -14.88 7.72
N THR A 78 -3.09 -15.39 7.30
CA THR A 78 -2.38 -14.85 6.14
C THR A 78 -3.20 -15.04 4.85
N THR A 79 -3.80 -16.20 4.68
CA THR A 79 -4.70 -16.49 3.54
C THR A 79 -5.88 -15.52 3.53
N THR A 80 -6.52 -15.32 4.69
CA THR A 80 -7.66 -14.39 4.84
C THR A 80 -7.26 -12.97 4.49
N PHE A 81 -6.09 -12.50 4.94
CA PHE A 81 -5.57 -11.18 4.62
C PHE A 81 -5.41 -10.98 3.11
N TYR A 82 -4.70 -11.89 2.41
CA TYR A 82 -4.47 -11.75 0.97
C TYR A 82 -5.73 -11.95 0.13
N LEU A 83 -6.63 -12.83 0.55
CA LEU A 83 -7.95 -12.98 -0.07
C LEU A 83 -8.73 -11.65 0.02
N ALA A 84 -8.81 -11.08 1.22
CA ALA A 84 -9.51 -9.83 1.46
C ALA A 84 -8.87 -8.66 0.71
N LEU A 85 -7.53 -8.58 0.66
CA LEU A 85 -6.79 -7.59 -0.12
C LEU A 85 -7.13 -7.70 -1.61
N THR A 86 -7.19 -8.91 -2.15
CA THR A 86 -7.58 -9.16 -3.55
C THR A 86 -9.02 -8.71 -3.81
N VAL A 87 -9.96 -9.08 -2.93
CA VAL A 87 -11.36 -8.64 -3.01
C VAL A 87 -11.45 -7.13 -2.90
N GLY A 88 -10.70 -6.49 -2.00
CA GLY A 88 -10.65 -5.04 -1.85
C GLY A 88 -10.15 -4.32 -3.11
N ARG A 89 -9.14 -4.86 -3.79
CA ARG A 89 -8.65 -4.34 -5.09
C ARG A 89 -9.73 -4.45 -6.17
N LEU A 90 -10.40 -5.59 -6.27
CA LEU A 90 -11.50 -5.79 -7.23
C LEU A 90 -12.68 -4.84 -6.96
N LEU A 91 -13.12 -4.76 -5.71
CA LEU A 91 -14.19 -3.84 -5.30
C LEU A 91 -13.83 -2.39 -5.59
N SER A 92 -12.59 -1.99 -5.33
CA SER A 92 -12.08 -0.66 -5.67
C SER A 92 -12.19 -0.38 -7.16
N GLY A 93 -11.84 -1.35 -8.02
CA GLY A 93 -11.99 -1.23 -9.47
C GLY A 93 -13.45 -1.00 -9.90
N PHE A 94 -14.41 -1.76 -9.35
CA PHE A 94 -15.83 -1.57 -9.62
C PHE A 94 -16.37 -0.23 -9.09
N LEU A 95 -15.95 0.14 -7.89
CA LEU A 95 -16.41 1.37 -7.23
C LEU A 95 -15.79 2.64 -7.83
N SER A 96 -14.66 2.55 -8.54
CA SER A 96 -13.99 3.69 -9.19
C SER A 96 -14.88 4.39 -10.24
N ASN A 97 -15.87 3.68 -10.79
CA ASN A 97 -16.87 4.27 -11.69
C ASN A 97 -17.88 5.19 -10.96
N ARG A 98 -17.98 5.11 -9.62
CA ARG A 98 -18.97 5.85 -8.82
C ARG A 98 -18.34 6.73 -7.75
N LEU A 99 -17.17 6.36 -7.28
CA LEU A 99 -16.49 7.04 -6.17
C LEU A 99 -15.15 7.59 -6.66
N LYS A 100 -14.82 8.79 -6.21
CA LYS A 100 -13.53 9.41 -6.47
C LYS A 100 -12.40 8.62 -5.83
N PRO A 101 -11.21 8.54 -6.45
CA PRO A 101 -10.04 7.83 -5.91
C PRO A 101 -9.68 8.24 -4.48
N ASN A 102 -9.76 9.53 -4.17
CA ASN A 102 -9.56 10.07 -2.83
C ASN A 102 -10.50 9.46 -1.79
N VAL A 103 -11.76 9.20 -2.14
CA VAL A 103 -12.76 8.61 -1.24
C VAL A 103 -12.41 7.13 -0.99
N LEU A 104 -12.03 6.41 -2.04
CA LEU A 104 -11.65 4.99 -1.94
C LEU A 104 -10.40 4.82 -1.06
N VAL A 105 -9.41 5.70 -1.19
CA VAL A 105 -8.22 5.70 -0.30
C VAL A 105 -8.63 5.96 1.14
N ARG A 106 -9.48 6.96 1.42
CA ARG A 106 -9.95 7.27 2.79
C ARG A 106 -10.70 6.10 3.43
N ILE A 107 -11.58 5.45 2.66
CA ILE A 107 -12.29 4.25 3.13
C ILE A 107 -11.27 3.16 3.49
N GLY A 108 -10.29 2.90 2.62
CA GLY A 108 -9.24 1.94 2.87
C GLY A 108 -8.43 2.24 4.13
N GLU A 109 -7.99 3.49 4.28
CA GLU A 109 -7.25 3.97 5.45
C GLU A 109 -8.06 3.84 6.75
N ALA A 110 -9.35 4.19 6.72
CA ALA A 110 -10.24 4.06 7.87
C ALA A 110 -10.41 2.58 8.28
N LEU A 111 -10.60 1.68 7.31
CA LEU A 111 -10.71 0.25 7.57
C LEU A 111 -9.42 -0.32 8.15
N LEU A 112 -8.24 0.11 7.66
CA LEU A 112 -6.94 -0.28 8.23
C LEU A 112 -6.81 0.15 9.69
N LEU A 113 -7.11 1.42 9.98
CA LEU A 113 -6.98 1.95 11.34
C LEU A 113 -7.96 1.29 12.31
N ILE A 114 -9.24 1.18 11.92
CA ILE A 114 -10.28 0.53 12.74
C ILE A 114 -9.89 -0.91 13.03
N SER A 115 -9.46 -1.68 12.03
CA SER A 115 -9.06 -3.07 12.21
C SER A 115 -7.81 -3.19 13.07
N GLY A 116 -6.83 -2.29 12.90
CA GLY A 116 -5.64 -2.24 13.76
C GLY A 116 -6.00 -2.01 15.23
N VAL A 117 -6.90 -1.05 15.51
CA VAL A 117 -7.41 -0.78 16.88
C VAL A 117 -8.17 -1.98 17.42
N LEU A 118 -9.04 -2.62 16.61
CA LEU A 118 -9.78 -3.79 17.04
C LEU A 118 -8.87 -4.98 17.37
N MET A 119 -7.72 -5.14 16.70
CA MET A 119 -6.74 -6.16 17.04
C MET A 119 -6.12 -6.00 18.44
N LEU A 120 -6.12 -4.78 19.01
CA LEU A 120 -5.65 -4.51 20.37
C LEU A 120 -6.60 -5.05 21.42
N ILE A 121 -7.87 -5.24 21.07
CA ILE A 121 -8.91 -5.74 22.00
C ILE A 121 -8.80 -7.25 22.10
N LYS A 122 -8.93 -7.77 23.33
CA LYS A 122 -8.96 -9.21 23.56
C LYS A 122 -10.37 -9.77 23.36
N PHE A 123 -10.51 -10.65 22.37
CA PHE A 123 -11.75 -11.38 22.13
C PHE A 123 -11.57 -12.85 22.50
N ASN A 124 -12.66 -13.49 22.96
CA ASN A 124 -12.65 -14.90 23.35
C ASN A 124 -12.85 -15.86 22.16
N THR A 125 -13.27 -15.32 21.01
CA THR A 125 -13.62 -16.10 19.84
C THR A 125 -12.66 -15.82 18.68
N VAL A 126 -12.03 -16.86 18.15
CA VAL A 126 -11.07 -16.78 17.03
C VAL A 126 -11.72 -16.19 15.75
N TRP A 127 -13.00 -16.48 15.53
CA TRP A 127 -13.74 -16.01 14.36
C TRP A 127 -13.83 -14.48 14.26
N ILE A 128 -13.87 -13.78 15.40
CA ILE A 128 -13.85 -12.31 15.43
C ILE A 128 -12.53 -11.79 14.85
N TYR A 129 -11.41 -12.43 15.17
CA TYR A 129 -10.12 -12.06 14.61
C TYR A 129 -10.02 -12.33 13.10
N PHE A 130 -10.62 -13.40 12.59
CA PHE A 130 -10.74 -13.62 11.14
C PHE A 130 -11.49 -12.48 10.46
N PHE A 131 -12.58 -12.04 11.04
CA PHE A 131 -13.35 -10.92 10.52
C PHE A 131 -12.54 -9.61 10.55
N ILE A 132 -11.81 -9.33 11.64
CA ILE A 132 -10.94 -8.16 11.75
C ILE A 132 -9.83 -8.18 10.69
N VAL A 133 -9.16 -9.32 10.53
CA VAL A 133 -8.11 -9.48 9.50
C VAL A 133 -8.67 -9.35 8.08
N PHE A 134 -9.89 -9.84 7.86
CA PHE A 134 -10.59 -9.68 6.59
C PHE A 134 -10.87 -8.19 6.29
N ILE A 135 -11.42 -7.43 7.26
CA ILE A 135 -11.64 -5.99 7.10
C ILE A 135 -10.30 -5.25 6.88
N PHE A 136 -9.25 -5.67 7.57
CA PHE A 136 -7.91 -5.10 7.40
C PHE A 136 -7.39 -5.29 5.97
N GLY A 137 -7.49 -6.50 5.40
CA GLY A 137 -7.12 -6.77 4.02
C GLY A 137 -7.97 -6.01 3.01
N LEU A 138 -9.30 -5.93 3.23
CA LEU A 138 -10.20 -5.12 2.41
C LEU A 138 -9.77 -3.64 2.38
N GLY A 139 -9.37 -3.10 3.53
CA GLY A 139 -8.90 -1.73 3.66
C GLY A 139 -7.59 -1.47 2.90
N ALA A 140 -6.67 -2.44 2.91
CA ALA A 140 -5.40 -2.34 2.19
C ALA A 140 -5.60 -2.33 0.66
N GLY A 141 -6.62 -3.06 0.15
CA GLY A 141 -6.85 -3.25 -1.28
C GLY A 141 -6.91 -1.99 -2.14
N PRO A 142 -7.75 -1.01 -1.82
CA PRO A 142 -7.95 0.19 -2.64
C PRO A 142 -6.79 1.19 -2.62
N ILE A 143 -5.91 1.18 -1.63
CA ILE A 143 -4.94 2.26 -1.40
C ILE A 143 -3.95 2.37 -2.55
N PHE A 144 -3.25 1.29 -2.88
CA PHE A 144 -2.20 1.30 -3.90
C PHE A 144 -2.71 1.70 -5.29
N PRO A 145 -3.74 1.04 -5.88
CA PRO A 145 -4.18 1.36 -7.24
C PRO A 145 -4.71 2.80 -7.36
N ASN A 146 -5.44 3.29 -6.35
CA ASN A 146 -5.95 4.65 -6.39
C ASN A 146 -4.87 5.70 -6.18
N MET A 147 -3.85 5.45 -5.35
CA MET A 147 -2.69 6.34 -5.21
C MET A 147 -1.90 6.42 -6.52
N MET A 148 -1.69 5.30 -7.21
CA MET A 148 -1.04 5.30 -8.52
C MET A 148 -1.84 6.07 -9.57
N TYR A 149 -3.16 5.90 -9.59
CA TYR A 149 -4.05 6.66 -10.46
C TYR A 149 -3.97 8.17 -10.17
N MET A 150 -4.03 8.58 -8.90
CA MET A 150 -3.90 9.99 -8.51
C MET A 150 -2.54 10.57 -8.93
N ASN A 151 -1.45 9.83 -8.70
CA ASN A 151 -0.12 10.25 -9.10
C ASN A 151 -0.01 10.51 -10.61
N SER A 152 -0.62 9.68 -11.43
CA SER A 152 -0.59 9.83 -12.90
C SER A 152 -1.31 11.09 -13.40
N HIS A 153 -2.19 11.66 -12.59
CA HIS A 153 -2.91 12.90 -12.90
C HIS A 153 -2.29 14.13 -12.24
N VAL A 154 -1.67 13.96 -11.06
CA VAL A 154 -1.07 15.06 -10.31
C VAL A 154 0.31 15.44 -10.84
N PHE A 155 1.11 14.46 -11.23
CA PHE A 155 2.49 14.71 -11.63
C PHE A 155 2.63 14.83 -13.15
N GLU A 156 3.47 15.78 -13.59
CA GLU A 156 3.82 15.93 -15.00
C GLU A 156 4.45 14.65 -15.56
N LYS A 157 4.10 14.27 -16.77
CA LYS A 157 4.52 12.99 -17.41
C LYS A 157 6.03 12.76 -17.31
N HIS A 158 6.85 13.79 -17.55
CA HIS A 158 8.31 13.68 -17.50
C HIS A 158 8.88 13.42 -16.09
N LYS A 159 8.14 13.75 -15.00
CA LYS A 159 8.52 13.47 -13.61
C LYS A 159 7.90 12.19 -13.08
N LEU A 160 6.72 11.82 -13.58
CA LEU A 160 5.93 10.69 -13.10
C LEU A 160 6.72 9.38 -13.10
N SER A 161 7.36 9.04 -14.23
CA SER A 161 8.16 7.81 -14.35
C SER A 161 9.26 7.74 -13.28
N LYS A 162 9.94 8.87 -13.01
CA LYS A 162 10.98 8.94 -11.97
C LYS A 162 10.40 8.83 -10.56
N ILE A 163 9.25 9.45 -10.29
CA ILE A 163 8.54 9.35 -9.00
C ILE A 163 8.13 7.90 -8.74
N ILE A 164 7.51 7.24 -9.71
CA ILE A 164 7.11 5.83 -9.59
C ILE A 164 8.33 4.94 -9.37
N SER A 165 9.43 5.16 -10.10
CA SER A 165 10.67 4.40 -9.91
C SER A 165 11.23 4.55 -8.50
N LEU A 166 11.21 5.76 -7.93
CA LEU A 166 11.64 6.01 -6.55
C LEU A 166 10.68 5.38 -5.53
N GLN A 167 9.37 5.46 -5.76
CA GLN A 167 8.37 4.79 -4.91
C GLN A 167 8.63 3.29 -4.84
N MET A 168 8.75 2.64 -5.99
CA MET A 168 8.99 1.20 -6.07
C MET A 168 10.34 0.82 -5.44
N GLY A 169 11.41 1.55 -5.78
CA GLY A 169 12.74 1.30 -5.23
C GLY A 169 12.78 1.44 -3.70
N ILE A 170 12.28 2.55 -3.17
CA ILE A 170 12.25 2.83 -1.72
C ILE A 170 11.28 1.88 -1.02
N GLY A 171 10.11 1.59 -1.59
CA GLY A 171 9.13 0.67 -1.02
C GLY A 171 9.68 -0.76 -0.89
N TYR A 172 10.30 -1.29 -1.94
CA TYR A 172 10.89 -2.63 -1.90
C TYR A 172 12.17 -2.71 -1.06
N MET A 173 12.98 -1.66 -1.00
CA MET A 173 14.07 -1.57 -0.04
C MET A 173 13.54 -1.57 1.41
N GLY A 174 12.45 -0.83 1.65
CA GLY A 174 11.74 -0.86 2.94
C GLY A 174 11.25 -2.26 3.30
N PHE A 175 10.61 -2.96 2.35
CA PHE A 175 10.23 -4.36 2.54
C PHE A 175 11.43 -5.25 2.92
N GLY A 176 12.51 -5.17 2.16
CA GLY A 176 13.70 -6.01 2.37
C GLY A 176 14.49 -5.69 3.65
N LEU A 177 14.45 -4.46 4.13
CA LEU A 177 15.21 -4.02 5.32
C LEU A 177 14.34 -3.88 6.57
N LEU A 178 13.22 -3.16 6.47
CA LEU A 178 12.40 -2.83 7.65
C LEU A 178 11.63 -4.05 8.17
N THR A 179 11.12 -4.90 7.28
CA THR A 179 10.36 -6.09 7.72
C THR A 179 11.20 -7.07 8.55
N PRO A 180 12.45 -7.42 8.17
CA PRO A 180 13.35 -8.19 9.02
C PRO A 180 13.75 -7.47 10.31
N LEU A 181 13.97 -6.14 10.26
CA LEU A 181 14.31 -5.37 11.46
C LEU A 181 13.17 -5.39 12.49
N VAL A 182 11.94 -5.21 12.05
CA VAL A 182 10.76 -5.36 12.93
C VAL A 182 10.63 -6.80 13.41
N GLY A 183 10.97 -7.78 12.58
CA GLY A 183 11.03 -9.19 12.99
C GLY A 183 12.07 -9.46 14.07
N LEU A 184 13.24 -8.85 13.99
CA LEU A 184 14.25 -8.90 15.06
C LEU A 184 13.74 -8.28 16.38
N PHE A 185 12.99 -7.18 16.28
CA PHE A 185 12.33 -6.58 17.43
C PHE A 185 11.31 -7.54 18.04
N PHE A 186 10.44 -8.15 17.23
CA PHE A 186 9.46 -9.12 17.69
C PHE A 186 10.13 -10.35 18.36
N GLY A 187 11.24 -10.83 17.82
CA GLY A 187 11.98 -11.96 18.39
C GLY A 187 12.70 -11.63 19.69
N LYS A 188 13.19 -10.40 19.85
CA LYS A 188 13.93 -9.98 21.06
C LYS A 188 13.04 -9.42 22.17
N VAL A 189 11.95 -8.76 21.83
CA VAL A 189 11.06 -8.10 22.79
C VAL A 189 9.76 -8.89 22.92
N SER A 190 8.85 -8.81 22.00
CA SER A 190 7.63 -9.62 21.92
C SER A 190 6.84 -9.32 20.64
N ILE A 191 6.26 -10.36 20.04
CA ILE A 191 5.32 -10.22 18.93
C ILE A 191 3.97 -9.64 19.39
N PHE A 192 3.72 -9.56 20.68
CA PHE A 192 2.58 -8.86 21.28
C PHE A 192 2.39 -7.44 20.73
N TYR A 193 3.50 -6.76 20.38
CA TYR A 193 3.49 -5.40 19.83
C TYR A 193 3.06 -5.32 18.36
N TYR A 194 2.83 -6.44 17.66
CA TYR A 194 2.41 -6.46 16.26
C TYR A 194 1.18 -5.57 15.96
N PRO A 195 0.05 -5.67 16.70
CA PRO A 195 -1.12 -4.80 16.46
C PRO A 195 -0.83 -3.32 16.68
N PHE A 196 0.03 -2.99 17.64
CA PHE A 196 0.46 -1.60 17.89
C PHE A 196 1.23 -1.04 16.70
N PHE A 197 2.15 -1.82 16.13
CA PHE A 197 2.88 -1.42 14.92
C PHE A 197 1.94 -1.16 13.75
N ILE A 198 1.01 -2.07 13.48
CA ILE A 198 0.04 -1.95 12.40
C ILE A 198 -0.86 -0.71 12.60
N THR A 199 -1.36 -0.50 13.81
CA THR A 199 -2.20 0.64 14.15
C THR A 199 -1.43 1.96 13.98
N LEU A 200 -0.21 2.03 14.50
CA LEU A 200 0.65 3.21 14.40
C LEU A 200 0.96 3.54 12.93
N MET A 201 1.35 2.53 12.14
CA MET A 201 1.65 2.72 10.72
C MET A 201 0.40 3.16 9.93
N SER A 202 -0.78 2.61 10.24
CA SER A 202 -2.04 3.03 9.64
C SER A 202 -2.38 4.49 9.98
N PHE A 203 -2.14 4.90 11.22
CA PHE A 203 -2.33 6.28 11.65
C PHE A 203 -1.37 7.24 10.94
N ILE A 204 -0.08 6.90 10.87
CA ILE A 204 0.93 7.70 10.15
C ILE A 204 0.57 7.79 8.65
N LEU A 205 0.11 6.69 8.04
CA LEU A 205 -0.35 6.66 6.65
C LEU A 205 -1.44 7.71 6.41
N ILE A 206 -2.46 7.77 7.27
CA ILE A 206 -3.54 8.76 7.19
C ILE A 206 -2.98 10.18 7.26
N LEU A 207 -2.10 10.47 8.21
CA LEU A 207 -1.52 11.82 8.38
C LEU A 207 -0.76 12.27 7.12
N ILE A 208 0.06 11.38 6.54
CA ILE A 208 0.85 11.72 5.36
C ILE A 208 -0.05 11.84 4.12
N THR A 209 -1.08 10.99 4.00
CA THR A 209 -2.06 11.11 2.91
C THR A 209 -2.88 12.40 3.02
N MET A 210 -3.18 12.87 4.23
CA MET A 210 -3.80 14.20 4.43
C MET A 210 -2.87 15.32 3.98
N SER A 211 -1.56 15.25 4.28
CA SER A 211 -0.55 16.19 3.81
C SER A 211 -0.46 16.20 2.28
N TYR A 212 -0.37 15.01 1.67
CA TYR A 212 -0.35 14.84 0.21
C TYR A 212 -1.55 15.53 -0.45
N ARG A 213 -2.76 15.28 0.05
CA ARG A 213 -3.99 15.89 -0.48
C ARG A 213 -3.96 17.41 -0.39
N LYS A 214 -3.49 17.98 0.73
CA LYS A 214 -3.37 19.42 0.92
C LYS A 214 -2.41 20.04 -0.10
N HIS A 215 -1.28 19.40 -0.36
CA HIS A 215 -0.27 19.90 -1.32
C HIS A 215 -0.71 19.74 -2.78
N THR A 216 -1.60 18.79 -3.07
CA THR A 216 -2.07 18.50 -4.43
C THR A 216 -3.50 18.98 -4.71
N GLN A 217 -4.15 19.64 -3.75
CA GLN A 217 -5.56 20.04 -3.83
C GLN A 217 -5.89 20.87 -5.07
N HIS A 218 -5.07 21.87 -5.41
CA HIS A 218 -5.27 22.71 -6.58
C HIS A 218 -5.26 21.94 -7.91
N LEU A 219 -4.52 20.83 -7.94
CA LEU A 219 -4.43 19.96 -9.12
C LEU A 219 -5.61 18.97 -9.15
N ASN A 220 -6.01 18.47 -7.99
CA ASN A 220 -7.14 17.55 -7.86
C ASN A 220 -8.48 18.23 -8.21
N ASP A 221 -8.69 19.48 -7.81
CA ASP A 221 -9.90 20.25 -8.10
C ASP A 221 -10.06 20.53 -9.60
N SER A 222 -8.95 20.75 -10.32
CA SER A 222 -8.96 20.97 -11.78
C SER A 222 -9.27 19.72 -12.59
N ILE A 223 -9.09 18.52 -12.00
CA ILE A 223 -9.23 17.22 -12.68
C ILE A 223 -10.49 16.46 -12.18
N GLY A 224 -11.17 17.00 -11.16
CA GLY A 224 -12.37 16.38 -10.59
C GLY A 224 -12.12 15.11 -9.74
N ILE A 225 -10.89 14.93 -9.23
CA ILE A 225 -10.44 13.77 -8.41
C ILE A 225 -10.72 13.96 -6.92
#